data_d4840792d645aa6afeb7e6df4f5b2423
#
_entry.id   d4840792d645aa6afeb7e6df4f5b2423
#
_cell.length_a   1.000
_cell.length_b   1.000
_cell.length_c   1.000
_cell.angle_alpha   90.00
_cell.angle_beta   90.00
_cell.angle_gamma   90.00
#
_symmetry.space_group_name_H-M   'P 1'
#
loop_
_entity.id
_entity.type
_entity.pdbx_description
1 polymer ?
#
loop_
_entity_poly.entity_id
_entity_poly.type
_entity_poly.pdbx_seq_one_letter_code
_entity_poly.pdbx_strand_id
1 'polypeptide(L)'
;MVDDPVGDERQHLTDGASGRWFEELPVGLVVRHALTRTVTEADNLQFCLMTHNPQPLHLDAEFAAGTEFGERLVNSLFTLGLLVGVSVGDTTSGTTVANLGFEETTFPAPVLIGDTLRFETEVVAARASGSRPDAGIVTFEHRAHNTRDQLVCRARRNALMRRRPA
;
A
#
# COMPACT_ATOMS: atom_id res chain seq x y z
N MET A 1 -15.92 -29.09 13.64
CA MET A 1 -15.02 -28.19 14.36
C MET A 1 -13.71 -28.26 13.58
N VAL A 2 -13.49 -27.31 12.70
CA VAL A 2 -12.29 -27.23 11.85
C VAL A 2 -11.41 -26.20 12.51
N ASP A 3 -10.27 -26.63 13.04
CA ASP A 3 -9.27 -25.77 13.63
C ASP A 3 -8.78 -24.79 12.55
N ASP A 4 -8.94 -23.50 12.84
CA ASP A 4 -8.44 -22.39 12.02
C ASP A 4 -6.96 -22.15 12.40
N PRO A 5 -5.98 -22.45 11.52
CA PRO A 5 -4.56 -22.30 11.83
C PRO A 5 -4.05 -20.84 11.75
N VAL A 6 -4.94 -19.84 11.62
CA VAL A 6 -4.56 -18.42 11.42
C VAL A 6 -4.46 -17.65 12.76
N GLY A 7 -4.66 -18.32 13.90
CA GLY A 7 -4.81 -17.66 15.22
C GLY A 7 -3.54 -17.07 15.84
N ASP A 8 -2.34 -17.43 15.40
CA ASP A 8 -1.11 -17.13 16.16
C ASP A 8 -0.18 -16.06 15.57
N GLU A 9 -0.37 -15.63 14.33
CA GLU A 9 0.50 -14.63 13.69
C GLU A 9 0.25 -13.17 14.14
N ARG A 10 -0.84 -12.91 14.86
CA ARG A 10 -1.17 -11.56 15.35
C ARG A 10 -0.41 -11.17 16.63
N GLN A 11 0.23 -12.10 17.30
CA GLN A 11 0.84 -11.87 18.60
C GLN A 11 2.24 -11.22 18.52
N HIS A 12 2.90 -11.24 17.34
CA HIS A 12 4.21 -10.62 17.14
C HIS A 12 4.17 -9.11 16.79
N LEU A 13 3.00 -8.51 16.69
CA LEU A 13 2.83 -7.09 16.35
C LEU A 13 2.89 -6.16 17.58
N THR A 14 3.03 -6.68 18.81
CA THR A 14 2.85 -5.89 20.04
C THR A 14 4.13 -5.41 20.70
N ASP A 15 5.31 -5.77 20.22
CA ASP A 15 6.57 -5.42 20.87
C ASP A 15 7.19 -4.09 20.38
N GLY A 16 6.37 -3.10 20.02
CA GLY A 16 6.84 -1.74 19.72
C GLY A 16 7.80 -1.63 18.53
N ALA A 17 8.08 -2.70 17.85
CA ALA A 17 8.87 -2.74 16.65
C ALA A 17 7.91 -2.92 15.45
N SER A 18 7.55 -1.95 14.82
CA SER A 18 8.07 -1.67 13.50
C SER A 18 8.24 -2.94 12.66
N GLY A 19 7.85 -3.08 11.53
CA GLY A 19 8.08 -3.94 10.38
C GLY A 19 8.79 -5.29 10.62
N ARG A 20 8.84 -6.06 9.56
CA ARG A 20 9.42 -7.42 9.54
C ARG A 20 10.84 -7.39 8.99
N TRP A 21 11.70 -8.25 9.51
CA TRP A 21 13.02 -8.49 8.94
C TRP A 21 12.92 -9.31 7.66
N PHE A 22 13.98 -9.34 6.85
CA PHE A 22 14.00 -10.09 5.58
C PHE A 22 13.58 -11.57 5.76
N GLU A 23 14.01 -12.21 6.82
CA GLU A 23 13.70 -13.61 7.14
C GLU A 23 12.24 -13.86 7.49
N GLU A 24 11.51 -12.81 7.88
CA GLU A 24 10.10 -12.85 8.27
C GLU A 24 9.15 -12.50 7.12
N LEU A 25 9.69 -12.40 5.91
CA LEU A 25 8.97 -12.05 4.68
C LEU A 25 9.09 -13.20 3.64
N PRO A 26 8.62 -14.42 3.97
CA PRO A 26 8.66 -15.52 3.00
C PRO A 26 7.73 -15.25 1.83
N VAL A 27 8.08 -15.79 0.65
CA VAL A 27 7.20 -15.74 -0.53
C VAL A 27 5.88 -16.43 -0.23
N GLY A 28 4.77 -15.78 -0.61
CA GLY A 28 3.41 -16.23 -0.34
C GLY A 28 2.80 -15.68 0.96
N LEU A 29 3.59 -14.96 1.80
CA LEU A 29 3.02 -14.26 2.95
C LEU A 29 2.04 -13.18 2.48
N VAL A 30 0.81 -13.23 2.98
CA VAL A 30 -0.23 -12.23 2.75
C VAL A 30 -0.54 -11.52 4.07
N VAL A 31 -0.40 -10.20 4.07
CA VAL A 31 -0.73 -9.33 5.20
C VAL A 31 -1.97 -8.51 4.85
N ARG A 32 -3.08 -8.75 5.55
CA ARG A 32 -4.28 -7.91 5.49
C ARG A 32 -4.17 -6.84 6.55
N HIS A 33 -4.04 -5.59 6.12
CA HIS A 33 -3.84 -4.47 7.03
C HIS A 33 -5.13 -4.15 7.80
N ALA A 34 -5.03 -4.02 9.12
CA ALA A 34 -6.17 -3.68 9.96
C ALA A 34 -6.64 -2.23 9.75
N LEU A 35 -5.72 -1.35 9.32
CA LEU A 35 -6.03 0.04 9.05
C LEU A 35 -6.85 0.16 7.75
N THR A 36 -8.01 0.78 7.85
CA THR A 36 -8.82 1.24 6.72
C THR A 36 -8.80 2.76 6.66
N ARG A 37 -9.07 3.34 5.48
CA ARG A 37 -9.06 4.79 5.32
C ARG A 37 -10.23 5.26 4.47
N THR A 38 -11.08 6.13 5.02
CA THR A 38 -12.04 6.90 4.23
C THR A 38 -11.30 8.10 3.64
N VAL A 39 -11.31 8.21 2.33
CA VAL A 39 -10.67 9.32 1.61
C VAL A 39 -11.58 10.54 1.67
N THR A 40 -11.08 11.63 2.22
CA THR A 40 -11.81 12.88 2.36
C THR A 40 -11.50 13.85 1.22
N GLU A 41 -12.36 14.86 1.05
CA GLU A 41 -12.09 15.97 0.13
C GLU A 41 -10.78 16.69 0.49
N ALA A 42 -10.52 16.87 1.78
CA ALA A 42 -9.30 17.52 2.27
C ALA A 42 -8.04 16.74 1.86
N ASP A 43 -8.07 15.41 1.94
CA ASP A 43 -6.95 14.56 1.52
C ASP A 43 -6.60 14.80 0.04
N ASN A 44 -7.62 14.76 -0.83
CA ASN A 44 -7.44 14.93 -2.27
C ASN A 44 -6.96 16.33 -2.63
N LEU A 45 -7.59 17.36 -2.07
CA LEU A 45 -7.24 18.76 -2.31
C LEU A 45 -5.81 19.08 -1.85
N GLN A 46 -5.44 18.68 -0.63
CA GLN A 46 -4.11 18.92 -0.09
C GLN A 46 -3.04 18.20 -0.93
N PHE A 47 -3.28 16.97 -1.33
CA PHE A 47 -2.34 16.23 -2.16
C PHE A 47 -2.13 16.90 -3.52
N CYS A 48 -3.20 17.31 -4.19
CA CYS A 48 -3.11 18.02 -5.46
C CYS A 48 -2.35 19.36 -5.33
N LEU A 49 -2.61 20.12 -4.27
CA LEU A 49 -1.90 21.37 -4.02
C LEU A 49 -0.40 21.17 -3.74
N MET A 50 -0.06 20.18 -2.90
CA MET A 50 1.34 19.86 -2.57
C MET A 50 2.14 19.36 -3.76
N THR A 51 1.47 18.69 -4.70
CA THR A 51 2.12 18.14 -5.91
C THR A 51 2.01 19.05 -7.12
N HIS A 52 1.44 20.24 -6.97
CA HIS A 52 1.17 21.18 -8.06
C HIS A 52 0.37 20.56 -9.23
N ASN A 53 -0.58 19.66 -8.92
CA ASN A 53 -1.44 19.04 -9.92
C ASN A 53 -2.70 19.87 -10.16
N PRO A 54 -2.82 20.61 -11.28
CA PRO A 54 -3.96 21.48 -11.56
C PRO A 54 -5.10 20.79 -12.30
N GLN A 55 -5.09 19.45 -12.37
CA GLN A 55 -6.08 18.70 -13.17
C GLN A 55 -7.50 18.95 -12.64
N PRO A 56 -8.41 19.56 -13.43
CA PRO A 56 -9.75 19.91 -12.98
C PRO A 56 -10.59 18.68 -12.59
N LEU A 57 -10.32 17.51 -13.15
CA LEU A 57 -10.99 16.26 -12.76
C LEU A 57 -10.87 15.96 -11.24
N HIS A 58 -9.82 16.46 -10.59
CA HIS A 58 -9.61 16.31 -9.15
C HIS A 58 -10.14 17.48 -8.32
N LEU A 59 -10.23 18.68 -8.93
CA LEU A 59 -10.38 19.94 -8.18
C LEU A 59 -11.71 20.66 -8.45
N ASP A 60 -12.22 20.56 -9.69
CA ASP A 60 -13.39 21.29 -10.17
C ASP A 60 -14.61 20.36 -10.23
N ALA A 61 -15.59 20.62 -9.37
CA ALA A 61 -16.78 19.79 -9.28
C ALA A 61 -17.68 19.92 -10.51
N GLU A 62 -17.76 21.12 -11.10
CA GLU A 62 -18.60 21.36 -12.29
C GLU A 62 -17.97 20.69 -13.52
N PHE A 63 -16.66 20.81 -13.69
CA PHE A 63 -15.93 20.09 -14.73
C PHE A 63 -16.12 18.57 -14.58
N ALA A 64 -15.91 18.04 -13.40
CA ALA A 64 -15.98 16.61 -13.12
C ALA A 64 -17.39 16.05 -13.34
N ALA A 65 -18.43 16.81 -12.99
CA ALA A 65 -19.83 16.44 -13.24
C ALA A 65 -20.14 16.28 -14.72
N GLY A 66 -19.44 16.97 -15.61
CA GLY A 66 -19.56 16.85 -17.07
C GLY A 66 -18.79 15.67 -17.67
N THR A 67 -18.03 14.90 -16.87
CA THR A 67 -17.27 13.74 -17.35
C THR A 67 -18.06 12.44 -17.18
N GLU A 68 -17.52 11.35 -17.73
CA GLU A 68 -18.07 10.00 -17.58
C GLU A 68 -18.14 9.52 -16.11
N PHE A 69 -17.39 10.16 -15.21
CA PHE A 69 -17.34 9.82 -13.77
C PHE A 69 -18.45 10.53 -12.96
N GLY A 70 -18.95 11.68 -13.42
CA GLY A 70 -20.02 12.43 -12.80
C GLY A 70 -19.65 13.19 -11.52
N GLU A 71 -18.44 12.95 -10.97
CA GLU A 71 -17.93 13.60 -9.78
C GLU A 71 -16.39 13.61 -9.73
N ARG A 72 -15.81 14.39 -8.82
CA ARG A 72 -14.35 14.51 -8.70
C ARG A 72 -13.71 13.19 -8.27
N LEU A 73 -12.67 12.80 -9.01
CA LEU A 73 -11.85 11.64 -8.66
C LEU A 73 -10.76 12.00 -7.66
N VAL A 74 -10.46 11.07 -6.78
CA VAL A 74 -9.25 11.12 -5.96
C VAL A 74 -8.02 10.95 -6.86
N ASN A 75 -6.98 11.74 -6.60
CA ASN A 75 -5.71 11.61 -7.32
C ASN A 75 -5.12 10.21 -7.14
N SER A 76 -4.81 9.54 -8.24
CA SER A 76 -4.32 8.15 -8.21
C SER A 76 -2.99 8.01 -7.49
N LEU A 77 -2.11 9.01 -7.52
CA LEU A 77 -0.84 8.98 -6.79
C LEU A 77 -1.04 9.15 -5.29
N PHE A 78 -2.11 9.85 -4.84
CA PHE A 78 -2.51 9.81 -3.44
C PHE A 78 -2.90 8.39 -3.02
N THR A 79 -3.72 7.72 -3.82
CA THR A 79 -4.14 6.34 -3.57
C THR A 79 -2.94 5.40 -3.49
N LEU A 80 -1.96 5.53 -4.40
CA LEU A 80 -0.71 4.77 -4.37
C LEU A 80 0.11 5.06 -3.10
N GLY A 81 0.27 6.34 -2.76
CA GLY A 81 0.98 6.76 -1.55
C GLY A 81 0.33 6.20 -0.28
N LEU A 82 -1.00 6.25 -0.21
CA LEU A 82 -1.77 5.69 0.90
C LEU A 82 -1.62 4.17 1.00
N LEU A 83 -1.72 3.45 -0.13
CA LEU A 83 -1.54 2.00 -0.20
C LEU A 83 -0.17 1.56 0.35
N VAL A 84 0.90 2.22 -0.10
CA VAL A 84 2.25 1.93 0.40
C VAL A 84 2.38 2.36 1.87
N GLY A 85 1.88 3.54 2.22
CA GLY A 85 1.98 4.09 3.58
C GLY A 85 1.34 3.20 4.63
N VAL A 86 0.13 2.68 4.36
CA VAL A 86 -0.56 1.75 5.27
C VAL A 86 0.23 0.47 5.47
N SER A 87 0.89 -0.03 4.42
CA SER A 87 1.66 -1.27 4.51
C SER A 87 2.90 -1.18 5.40
N VAL A 88 3.41 0.04 5.65
CA VAL A 88 4.69 0.24 6.35
C VAL A 88 4.68 -0.35 7.74
N GLY A 89 3.64 -0.10 8.53
CA GLY A 89 3.55 -0.56 9.93
C GLY A 89 3.73 -2.07 10.07
N ASP A 90 3.08 -2.83 9.19
CA ASP A 90 3.03 -4.28 9.29
C ASP A 90 4.14 -4.99 8.50
N THR A 91 4.89 -4.26 7.65
CA THR A 91 5.87 -4.88 6.76
C THR A 91 7.28 -4.30 6.86
N THR A 92 7.46 -2.98 6.79
CA THR A 92 8.77 -2.38 6.50
C THR A 92 9.25 -1.33 7.50
N SER A 93 8.43 -0.98 8.51
CA SER A 93 8.77 0.07 9.48
C SER A 93 10.04 -0.28 10.25
N GLY A 94 11.08 0.56 10.18
CA GLY A 94 12.35 0.37 10.88
C GLY A 94 13.27 -0.70 10.29
N THR A 95 12.79 -1.57 9.39
CA THR A 95 13.55 -2.68 8.81
C THR A 95 13.91 -2.49 7.35
N THR A 96 13.28 -1.55 6.65
CA THR A 96 13.66 -1.23 5.27
C THR A 96 14.91 -0.36 5.21
N VAL A 97 15.77 -0.64 4.23
CA VAL A 97 16.93 0.21 3.89
C VAL A 97 16.54 1.23 2.84
N ALA A 98 15.83 0.77 1.80
CA ALA A 98 15.41 1.61 0.67
C ALA A 98 14.24 1.01 -0.09
N ASN A 99 13.42 1.88 -0.68
CA ASN A 99 12.54 1.53 -1.78
C ASN A 99 13.35 1.55 -3.08
N LEU A 100 13.39 0.42 -3.79
CA LEU A 100 14.17 0.29 -5.02
C LEU A 100 13.37 0.66 -6.28
N GLY A 101 12.06 0.87 -6.13
CA GLY A 101 11.19 1.27 -7.23
C GLY A 101 9.97 0.35 -7.41
N PHE A 102 9.19 0.68 -8.41
CA PHE A 102 8.00 -0.05 -8.80
C PHE A 102 8.22 -0.74 -10.15
N GLU A 103 7.78 -1.98 -10.28
CA GLU A 103 7.78 -2.72 -11.55
C GLU A 103 6.50 -2.47 -12.33
N GLU A 104 5.37 -2.45 -11.61
CA GLU A 104 4.04 -2.27 -12.19
C GLU A 104 3.17 -1.48 -11.22
N THR A 105 2.39 -0.54 -11.75
CA THR A 105 1.34 0.15 -10.99
C THR A 105 0.13 0.32 -11.89
N THR A 106 -1.05 -0.11 -11.41
CA THR A 106 -2.32 -0.01 -12.14
C THR A 106 -3.42 0.54 -11.24
N PHE A 107 -4.37 1.24 -11.87
CA PHE A 107 -5.55 1.82 -11.23
C PHE A 107 -6.81 1.34 -11.98
N PRO A 108 -7.28 0.10 -11.72
CA PRO A 108 -8.34 -0.54 -12.49
C PRO A 108 -9.72 0.11 -12.33
N ALA A 109 -9.96 0.77 -11.19
CA ALA A 109 -11.19 1.50 -10.91
C ALA A 109 -10.89 2.83 -10.21
N PRO A 110 -11.73 3.86 -10.42
CA PRO A 110 -11.57 5.14 -9.76
C PRO A 110 -11.83 5.05 -8.26
N VAL A 111 -11.19 5.93 -7.50
CA VAL A 111 -11.52 6.23 -6.11
C VAL A 111 -12.28 7.55 -6.07
N LEU A 112 -13.40 7.55 -5.37
CA LEU A 112 -14.24 8.72 -5.17
C LEU A 112 -14.03 9.31 -3.77
N ILE A 113 -14.31 10.59 -3.61
CA ILE A 113 -14.31 11.23 -2.29
C ILE A 113 -15.39 10.55 -1.44
N GLY A 114 -15.03 10.09 -0.24
CA GLY A 114 -15.91 9.32 0.64
C GLY A 114 -15.74 7.80 0.54
N ASP A 115 -15.03 7.28 -0.47
CA ASP A 115 -14.70 5.85 -0.51
C ASP A 115 -13.82 5.46 0.69
N THR A 116 -14.13 4.33 1.31
CA THR A 116 -13.28 3.72 2.34
C THR A 116 -12.47 2.60 1.71
N LEU A 117 -11.16 2.67 1.86
CA LEU A 117 -10.22 1.72 1.28
C LEU A 117 -9.73 0.71 2.31
N ARG A 118 -9.57 -0.53 1.85
CA ARG A 118 -8.94 -1.65 2.57
C ARG A 118 -7.68 -2.04 1.81
N PHE A 119 -6.68 -2.56 2.52
CA PHE A 119 -5.36 -2.76 1.99
C PHE A 119 -4.83 -4.16 2.30
N GLU A 120 -4.10 -4.72 1.33
CA GLU A 120 -3.46 -6.02 1.44
C GLU A 120 -2.07 -5.96 0.81
N THR A 121 -1.12 -6.69 1.38
CA THR A 121 0.23 -6.82 0.85
C THR A 121 0.62 -8.28 0.78
N GLU A 122 1.11 -8.74 -0.36
CA GLU A 122 1.63 -10.08 -0.59
C GLU A 122 3.13 -10.00 -0.91
N VAL A 123 3.91 -10.92 -0.35
CA VAL A 123 5.31 -11.13 -0.73
C VAL A 123 5.33 -12.06 -1.95
N VAL A 124 5.63 -11.52 -3.12
CA VAL A 124 5.63 -12.29 -4.39
C VAL A 124 7.01 -12.80 -4.79
N ALA A 125 8.08 -12.17 -4.28
CA ALA A 125 9.44 -12.67 -4.45
C ALA A 125 10.35 -12.20 -3.29
N ALA A 126 11.37 -13.02 -2.97
CA ALA A 126 12.39 -12.65 -1.99
C ALA A 126 13.74 -13.28 -2.41
N ARG A 127 14.83 -12.52 -2.30
CA ARG A 127 16.18 -13.01 -2.59
C ARG A 127 17.22 -12.27 -1.76
N ALA A 128 18.32 -12.91 -1.46
CA ALA A 128 19.46 -12.23 -0.84
C ALA A 128 19.98 -11.10 -1.74
N SER A 129 20.49 -10.04 -1.14
CA SER A 129 21.15 -8.97 -1.88
C SER A 129 22.55 -9.45 -2.34
N GLY A 130 22.86 -9.23 -3.60
CA GLY A 130 24.19 -9.58 -4.13
C GLY A 130 25.30 -8.61 -3.69
N SER A 131 24.95 -7.39 -3.29
CA SER A 131 25.90 -6.34 -2.89
C SER A 131 25.92 -6.06 -1.39
N ARG A 132 24.95 -6.56 -0.64
CA ARG A 132 24.80 -6.31 0.80
C ARG A 132 24.47 -7.60 1.55
N PRO A 133 25.44 -8.20 2.24
CA PRO A 133 25.23 -9.44 2.98
C PRO A 133 24.26 -9.30 4.17
N ASP A 134 24.10 -8.05 4.68
CA ASP A 134 23.21 -7.67 5.77
C ASP A 134 21.77 -7.36 5.32
N ALA A 135 21.44 -7.64 4.03
CA ALA A 135 20.14 -7.31 3.47
C ALA A 135 19.66 -8.33 2.42
N GLY A 136 18.35 -8.29 2.14
CA GLY A 136 17.72 -8.99 1.03
C GLY A 136 16.76 -8.08 0.28
N ILE A 137 16.40 -8.45 -0.93
CA ILE A 137 15.42 -7.75 -1.75
C ILE A 137 14.11 -8.52 -1.68
N VAL A 138 13.05 -7.82 -1.31
CA VAL A 138 11.68 -8.36 -1.25
C VAL A 138 10.83 -7.62 -2.27
N THR A 139 10.11 -8.38 -3.09
CA THR A 139 9.09 -7.84 -3.99
C THR A 139 7.74 -8.00 -3.34
N PHE A 140 7.11 -6.88 -3.03
CA PHE A 140 5.75 -6.81 -2.51
C PHE A 140 4.77 -6.52 -3.64
N GLU A 141 3.63 -7.19 -3.64
CA GLU A 141 2.45 -6.77 -4.39
C GLU A 141 1.42 -6.22 -3.40
N HIS A 142 1.15 -4.93 -3.52
CA HIS A 142 0.18 -4.21 -2.72
C HIS A 142 -1.14 -4.07 -3.48
N ARG A 143 -2.28 -4.23 -2.79
CA ARG A 143 -3.63 -4.09 -3.37
C ARG A 143 -4.48 -3.22 -2.46
N ALA A 144 -5.21 -2.27 -3.05
CA ALA A 144 -6.25 -1.50 -2.38
C ALA A 144 -7.60 -1.79 -3.00
N HIS A 145 -8.61 -2.02 -2.15
CA HIS A 145 -9.99 -2.26 -2.55
C HIS A 145 -10.91 -1.25 -1.87
N ASN A 146 -11.93 -0.79 -2.59
CA ASN A 146 -13.01 0.00 -1.98
C ASN A 146 -14.05 -0.90 -1.30
N THR A 147 -15.11 -0.30 -0.71
CA THR A 147 -16.18 -1.03 -0.02
C THR A 147 -17.08 -1.88 -0.94
N ARG A 148 -16.96 -1.68 -2.26
CA ARG A 148 -17.64 -2.50 -3.29
C ARG A 148 -16.79 -3.68 -3.76
N ASP A 149 -15.68 -3.99 -3.07
CA ASP A 149 -14.68 -5.00 -3.45
C ASP A 149 -13.98 -4.76 -4.79
N GLN A 150 -14.06 -3.54 -5.35
CA GLN A 150 -13.34 -3.21 -6.56
C GLN A 150 -11.87 -2.94 -6.24
N LEU A 151 -10.98 -3.56 -7.01
CA LEU A 151 -9.55 -3.25 -6.97
C LEU A 151 -9.35 -1.84 -7.55
N VAL A 152 -8.88 -0.90 -6.72
CA VAL A 152 -8.69 0.50 -7.11
C VAL A 152 -7.23 0.87 -7.33
N CYS A 153 -6.31 0.11 -6.72
CA CYS A 153 -4.87 0.27 -6.95
C CYS A 153 -4.17 -1.07 -6.73
N ARG A 154 -3.28 -1.43 -7.65
CA ARG A 154 -2.32 -2.52 -7.48
C ARG A 154 -0.94 -1.99 -7.80
N ALA A 155 0.04 -2.28 -6.95
CA ALA A 155 1.41 -1.85 -7.13
C ALA A 155 2.39 -2.96 -6.75
N ARG A 156 3.32 -3.30 -7.65
CA ARG A 156 4.42 -4.21 -7.38
C ARG A 156 5.69 -3.42 -7.12
N ARG A 157 6.27 -3.59 -5.93
CA ARG A 157 7.36 -2.77 -5.43
C ARG A 157 8.52 -3.63 -4.92
N ASN A 158 9.75 -3.25 -5.24
CA ASN A 158 10.96 -3.84 -4.69
C ASN A 158 11.47 -3.01 -3.52
N ALA A 159 11.73 -3.66 -2.39
CA ALA A 159 12.32 -3.05 -1.21
C ALA A 159 13.59 -3.79 -0.76
N LEU A 160 14.62 -3.04 -0.41
CA LEU A 160 15.81 -3.57 0.24
C LEU A 160 15.56 -3.64 1.75
N MET A 161 15.49 -4.85 2.28
CA MET A 161 15.13 -5.15 3.65
C MET A 161 16.34 -5.59 4.45
N ARG A 162 16.48 -5.10 5.68
CA ARG A 162 17.53 -5.54 6.59
C ARG A 162 17.32 -7.00 7.01
N ARG A 163 18.41 -7.72 7.19
CA ARG A 163 18.40 -8.99 7.92
C ARG A 163 18.37 -8.75 9.43
N ARG A 164 17.86 -9.73 10.15
CA ARG A 164 17.91 -9.70 11.62
C ARG A 164 19.37 -9.64 12.07
N PRO A 165 19.74 -8.72 12.99
CA PRO A 165 21.05 -8.74 13.58
C PRO A 165 21.35 -10.09 14.26
N ALA A 166 22.60 -10.56 14.16
CA ALA A 166 23.06 -11.79 14.81
C ALA A 166 23.08 -11.64 16.33
#